data_5c5460123c67fe0ee84c8783651ca4b5
#
_entry.id   5c5460123c67fe0ee84c8783651ca4b5
#
_cell.length_a   1.000
_cell.length_b   1.000
_cell.length_c   1.000
_cell.angle_alpha   90.00
_cell.angle_beta   90.00
_cell.angle_gamma   90.00
#
_symmetry.space_group_name_H-M   'P 1'
#
loop_
_entity.id
_entity.type
_entity.pdbx_description
1 polymer ?
#
loop_
_entity_poly.entity_id
_entity_poly.type
_entity_poly.pdbx_seq_one_letter_code
_entity_poly.pdbx_strand_id
1 'polypeptide(L)'
;MRAATIGMALLATAGAAHGAECVDAKAAKTGFVLEMPGIRSEFRPAAGGMVSVANTYQSESPQTQFLYAGLIEVFRDSTTGHLAMIPLGDLKKLFPLKAGAKSTTQFVELSPNKQPKGTKTLELAVKGKETFSLGGCKYNVLAVKETFKNQAGETLDTFTALYAPDLGASLARRYDEGTSSESVVGYETIKPLAQ
;
A
#
# COMPACT_ATOMS: atom_id res chain seq x y z
N MET A 1 18.55 72.88 -8.04
CA MET A 1 18.61 71.51 -8.45
C MET A 1 17.98 70.63 -7.34
N ARG A 2 16.78 70.05 -7.56
CA ARG A 2 16.09 69.25 -6.58
C ARG A 2 16.17 67.80 -7.08
N ALA A 3 16.81 66.91 -6.29
CA ALA A 3 16.93 65.53 -6.58
C ALA A 3 15.61 64.77 -6.04
N ALA A 4 14.91 64.10 -6.90
CA ALA A 4 13.79 63.31 -6.55
C ALA A 4 14.24 61.84 -6.33
N THR A 5 14.06 61.32 -5.11
CA THR A 5 14.37 59.93 -4.75
C THR A 5 13.13 59.09 -5.01
N ILE A 6 13.19 58.17 -5.98
CA ILE A 6 12.12 57.19 -6.26
C ILE A 6 12.35 55.99 -5.36
N GLY A 7 11.46 55.81 -4.38
CA GLY A 7 11.43 54.62 -3.54
C GLY A 7 10.74 53.46 -4.26
N MET A 8 11.47 52.38 -4.49
CA MET A 8 10.98 51.14 -5.10
C MET A 8 10.43 50.24 -3.98
N ALA A 9 9.10 50.09 -3.88
CA ALA A 9 8.46 49.21 -2.95
C ALA A 9 8.50 47.78 -3.52
N LEU A 10 9.28 46.88 -2.88
CA LEU A 10 9.23 45.44 -3.15
C LEU A 10 7.96 44.85 -2.50
N LEU A 11 7.00 44.46 -3.32
CA LEU A 11 5.88 43.64 -2.92
C LEU A 11 6.38 42.17 -2.78
N ALA A 12 6.60 41.73 -1.54
CA ALA A 12 6.83 40.34 -1.24
C ALA A 12 5.50 39.58 -1.35
N THR A 13 5.29 38.85 -2.44
CA THR A 13 4.19 37.88 -2.56
C THR A 13 4.50 36.68 -1.65
N ALA A 14 3.90 36.65 -0.48
CA ALA A 14 3.86 35.43 0.35
C ALA A 14 3.09 34.37 -0.40
N GLY A 15 3.78 33.48 -1.09
CA GLY A 15 3.20 32.25 -1.64
C GLY A 15 2.66 31.42 -0.48
N ALA A 16 1.34 31.26 -0.39
CA ALA A 16 0.73 30.32 0.53
C ALA A 16 1.25 28.92 0.19
N ALA A 17 2.16 28.40 1.00
CA ALA A 17 2.49 26.99 0.97
C ALA A 17 1.19 26.23 1.31
N HIS A 18 0.53 25.68 0.30
CA HIS A 18 -0.56 24.72 0.52
C HIS A 18 0.08 23.52 1.23
N GLY A 19 -0.10 23.44 2.55
CA GLY A 19 0.27 22.27 3.31
C GLY A 19 -0.35 21.04 2.64
N ALA A 20 0.45 19.98 2.43
CA ALA A 20 -0.05 18.75 1.85
C ALA A 20 -1.26 18.26 2.68
N GLU A 21 -2.43 18.13 2.03
CA GLU A 21 -3.63 17.62 2.68
C GLU A 21 -3.42 16.13 2.95
N CYS A 22 -3.26 15.78 4.24
CA CYS A 22 -3.05 14.40 4.64
C CYS A 22 -4.34 13.58 4.47
N VAL A 23 -4.24 12.42 3.87
CA VAL A 23 -5.33 11.46 3.79
C VAL A 23 -5.53 10.82 5.16
N ASP A 24 -6.68 11.06 5.78
CA ASP A 24 -7.08 10.43 7.03
C ASP A 24 -8.04 9.24 6.80
N ALA A 25 -8.47 8.58 7.86
CA ALA A 25 -9.42 7.47 7.82
C ALA A 25 -10.77 7.85 7.20
N LYS A 26 -11.17 9.14 7.22
CA LYS A 26 -12.41 9.61 6.60
C LYS A 26 -12.23 9.75 5.09
N ALA A 27 -11.16 10.39 4.65
CA ALA A 27 -10.82 10.52 3.24
C ALA A 27 -10.57 9.15 2.59
N ALA A 28 -9.96 8.20 3.31
CA ALA A 28 -9.72 6.84 2.83
C ALA A 28 -11.03 6.09 2.47
N LYS A 29 -12.18 6.44 3.06
CA LYS A 29 -13.48 5.85 2.72
C LYS A 29 -13.98 6.21 1.32
N THR A 30 -13.51 7.29 0.73
CA THR A 30 -13.83 7.68 -0.64
C THR A 30 -12.76 7.23 -1.64
N GLY A 31 -11.59 6.88 -1.13
CA GLY A 31 -10.42 6.45 -1.89
C GLY A 31 -9.32 7.51 -1.91
N PHE A 32 -8.13 7.05 -2.26
CA PHE A 32 -6.94 7.90 -2.32
C PHE A 32 -5.96 7.37 -3.37
N VAL A 33 -4.98 8.19 -3.68
CA VAL A 33 -3.91 7.88 -4.63
C VAL A 33 -2.60 7.84 -3.88
N LEU A 34 -1.82 6.80 -4.12
CA LEU A 34 -0.42 6.68 -3.72
C LEU A 34 0.44 6.73 -4.97
N GLU A 35 1.54 7.49 -4.91
CA GLU A 35 2.47 7.62 -6.05
C GLU A 35 3.91 7.39 -5.61
N MET A 36 4.67 6.75 -6.47
CA MET A 36 6.12 6.62 -6.44
C MET A 36 6.65 6.75 -7.87
N PRO A 37 7.96 6.92 -8.10
CA PRO A 37 8.49 7.06 -9.45
C PRO A 37 8.03 5.95 -10.38
N GLY A 38 7.35 6.34 -11.46
CA GLY A 38 6.85 5.42 -12.48
C GLY A 38 5.57 4.65 -12.14
N ILE A 39 5.00 4.82 -10.94
CA ILE A 39 3.79 4.10 -10.51
C ILE A 39 2.82 5.06 -9.83
N ARG A 40 1.56 5.01 -10.27
CA ARG A 40 0.42 5.64 -9.63
C ARG A 40 -0.62 4.58 -9.29
N SER A 41 -1.00 4.48 -8.01
CA SER A 41 -1.93 3.49 -7.48
C SER A 41 -3.16 4.18 -6.90
N GLU A 42 -4.33 3.90 -7.45
CA GLU A 42 -5.62 4.38 -6.92
C GLU A 42 -6.25 3.31 -6.03
N PHE A 43 -6.43 3.65 -4.76
CA PHE A 43 -7.06 2.80 -3.75
C PHE A 43 -8.52 3.19 -3.58
N ARG A 44 -9.43 2.23 -3.69
CA ARG A 44 -10.87 2.41 -3.47
C ARG A 44 -11.43 1.29 -2.60
N PRO A 45 -12.19 1.61 -1.54
CA PRO A 45 -12.93 0.59 -0.82
C PRO A 45 -13.88 -0.17 -1.74
N ALA A 46 -13.98 -1.48 -1.54
CA ALA A 46 -14.86 -2.37 -2.26
C ALA A 46 -15.68 -3.25 -1.29
N ALA A 47 -16.66 -3.98 -1.81
CA ALA A 47 -17.50 -4.84 -0.99
C ALA A 47 -16.72 -5.94 -0.26
N GLY A 48 -17.24 -6.43 0.86
CA GLY A 48 -16.70 -7.58 1.57
C GLY A 48 -15.38 -7.34 2.31
N GLY A 49 -15.02 -6.09 2.60
CA GLY A 49 -13.74 -5.74 3.23
C GLY A 49 -12.57 -5.73 2.27
N MET A 50 -12.86 -5.70 0.97
CA MET A 50 -11.86 -5.61 -0.08
C MET A 50 -11.49 -4.15 -0.33
N VAL A 51 -10.27 -3.95 -0.83
CA VAL A 51 -9.79 -2.71 -1.43
C VAL A 51 -9.39 -3.02 -2.87
N SER A 52 -9.96 -2.30 -3.83
CA SER A 52 -9.49 -2.34 -5.21
C SER A 52 -8.34 -1.36 -5.39
N VAL A 53 -7.31 -1.78 -6.11
CA VAL A 53 -6.15 -0.95 -6.44
C VAL A 53 -5.97 -0.97 -7.95
N ALA A 54 -6.07 0.21 -8.58
CA ALA A 54 -5.76 0.40 -9.99
C ALA A 54 -4.36 0.99 -10.11
N ASN A 55 -3.41 0.20 -10.58
CA ASN A 55 -2.04 0.62 -10.81
C ASN A 55 -1.87 1.08 -12.26
N THR A 56 -1.33 2.28 -12.44
CA THR A 56 -0.88 2.82 -13.71
C THR A 56 0.64 2.92 -13.67
N TYR A 57 1.30 2.29 -14.62
CA TYR A 57 2.73 2.29 -14.76
C TYR A 57 3.14 3.20 -15.92
N GLN A 58 4.30 3.84 -15.80
CA GLN A 58 4.81 4.72 -16.86
C GLN A 58 5.20 3.93 -18.12
N SER A 59 5.71 2.70 -17.96
CA SER A 59 6.28 1.88 -19.03
C SER A 59 5.60 0.52 -19.23
N GLU A 60 4.56 0.22 -18.45
CA GLU A 60 3.87 -1.07 -18.48
C GLU A 60 2.35 -0.91 -18.61
N SER A 61 1.69 -2.01 -18.92
CA SER A 61 0.23 -2.05 -18.97
C SER A 61 -0.38 -1.84 -17.57
N PRO A 62 -1.54 -1.20 -17.47
CA PRO A 62 -2.26 -1.07 -16.22
C PRO A 62 -2.55 -2.42 -15.56
N GLN A 63 -2.63 -2.40 -14.23
CA GLN A 63 -2.92 -3.58 -13.43
C GLN A 63 -4.05 -3.27 -12.45
N THR A 64 -4.95 -4.21 -12.27
CA THR A 64 -5.98 -4.17 -11.23
C THR A 64 -5.68 -5.22 -10.17
N GLN A 65 -5.78 -4.82 -8.90
CA GLN A 65 -5.63 -5.72 -7.76
C GLN A 65 -6.85 -5.63 -6.84
N PHE A 66 -7.15 -6.73 -6.15
CA PHE A 66 -8.04 -6.72 -4.99
C PHE A 66 -7.27 -7.23 -3.78
N LEU A 67 -7.27 -6.42 -2.74
CA LEU A 67 -6.60 -6.71 -1.48
C LEU A 67 -7.64 -6.84 -0.38
N TYR A 68 -7.63 -7.95 0.37
CA TYR A 68 -8.45 -8.05 1.57
C TYR A 68 -7.87 -7.14 2.66
N ALA A 69 -8.72 -6.27 3.22
CA ALA A 69 -8.36 -5.20 4.16
C ALA A 69 -7.19 -4.33 3.69
N GLY A 70 -6.90 -4.27 2.37
CA GLY A 70 -5.80 -3.51 1.80
C GLY A 70 -4.39 -4.07 2.09
N LEU A 71 -4.31 -5.31 2.57
CA LEU A 71 -3.05 -5.99 2.90
C LEU A 71 -2.88 -7.27 2.10
N ILE A 72 -3.83 -8.20 2.17
CA ILE A 72 -3.70 -9.54 1.59
C ILE A 72 -4.19 -9.52 0.15
N GLU A 73 -3.27 -9.68 -0.79
CA GLU A 73 -3.61 -9.77 -2.21
C GLU A 73 -4.34 -11.09 -2.50
N VAL A 74 -5.57 -10.99 -3.03
CA VAL A 74 -6.36 -12.15 -3.42
C VAL A 74 -6.62 -12.21 -4.93
N PHE A 75 -6.42 -11.11 -5.62
CA PHE A 75 -6.57 -11.04 -7.07
C PHE A 75 -5.65 -9.99 -7.66
N ARG A 76 -5.11 -10.30 -8.82
CA ARG A 76 -4.36 -9.39 -9.68
C ARG A 76 -4.57 -9.76 -11.13
N ASP A 77 -4.84 -8.76 -11.94
CA ASP A 77 -4.98 -8.91 -13.38
C ASP A 77 -4.19 -7.83 -14.11
N SER A 78 -3.38 -8.26 -15.06
CA SER A 78 -2.62 -7.41 -15.97
C SER A 78 -2.38 -8.17 -17.27
N THR A 79 -1.89 -7.50 -18.30
CA THR A 79 -1.54 -8.17 -19.57
C THR A 79 -0.36 -9.15 -19.44
N THR A 80 0.47 -8.98 -18.41
CA THR A 80 1.69 -9.80 -18.18
C THR A 80 1.51 -10.85 -17.10
N GLY A 81 0.42 -10.82 -16.34
CA GLY A 81 0.24 -11.76 -15.24
C GLY A 81 -1.15 -11.75 -14.64
N HIS A 82 -1.58 -12.92 -14.22
CA HIS A 82 -2.83 -13.14 -13.55
C HIS A 82 -2.59 -13.90 -12.25
N LEU A 83 -3.20 -13.42 -11.16
CA LEU A 83 -3.23 -14.09 -9.86
C LEU A 83 -4.68 -14.12 -9.38
N ALA A 84 -5.15 -15.29 -9.00
CA ALA A 84 -6.41 -15.42 -8.26
C ALA A 84 -6.20 -16.41 -7.12
N MET A 85 -6.46 -15.98 -5.88
CA MET A 85 -6.31 -16.78 -4.67
C MET A 85 -7.64 -16.87 -3.93
N ILE A 86 -8.14 -18.07 -3.79
CA ILE A 86 -9.35 -18.36 -3.03
C ILE A 86 -8.94 -18.73 -1.60
N PRO A 87 -9.33 -17.95 -0.57
CA PRO A 87 -9.02 -18.29 0.81
C PRO A 87 -9.77 -19.55 1.24
N LEU A 88 -9.07 -20.47 1.92
CA LEU A 88 -9.65 -21.68 2.51
C LEU A 88 -10.20 -21.43 3.93
N GLY A 89 -10.06 -20.22 4.44
CA GLY A 89 -10.57 -19.80 5.75
C GLY A 89 -11.20 -18.41 5.71
N ASP A 90 -11.80 -18.04 6.82
CA ASP A 90 -12.41 -16.71 6.97
C ASP A 90 -11.33 -15.65 7.28
N LEU A 91 -10.99 -14.84 6.29
CA LEU A 91 -10.01 -13.77 6.42
C LEU A 91 -10.39 -12.69 7.46
N LYS A 92 -11.70 -12.55 7.80
CA LYS A 92 -12.13 -11.61 8.84
C LYS A 92 -11.52 -11.93 10.20
N LYS A 93 -11.23 -13.21 10.47
CA LYS A 93 -10.63 -13.65 11.73
C LYS A 93 -9.18 -13.19 11.92
N LEU A 94 -8.51 -12.75 10.84
CA LEU A 94 -7.16 -12.21 10.90
C LEU A 94 -7.15 -10.76 11.37
N PHE A 95 -8.26 -10.06 11.28
CA PHE A 95 -8.38 -8.63 11.58
C PHE A 95 -9.30 -8.34 12.76
N PRO A 96 -9.07 -7.25 13.53
CA PRO A 96 -7.96 -6.30 13.35
C PRO A 96 -6.61 -6.91 13.77
N LEU A 97 -5.57 -6.59 13.03
CA LEU A 97 -4.20 -6.99 13.36
C LEU A 97 -3.74 -6.35 14.67
N LYS A 98 -3.05 -7.12 15.52
CA LYS A 98 -2.52 -6.64 16.81
C LYS A 98 -1.01 -6.90 16.88
N ALA A 99 -0.27 -5.94 17.43
CA ALA A 99 1.18 -6.11 17.64
C ALA A 99 1.48 -7.40 18.42
N GLY A 100 2.48 -8.15 17.97
CA GLY A 100 2.87 -9.45 18.51
C GLY A 100 2.02 -10.64 18.03
N ALA A 101 0.90 -10.39 17.33
CA ALA A 101 0.07 -11.48 16.81
C ALA A 101 0.76 -12.22 15.66
N LYS A 102 0.50 -13.53 15.61
CA LYS A 102 0.88 -14.40 14.49
C LYS A 102 -0.37 -15.13 14.02
N SER A 103 -0.50 -15.28 12.71
CA SER A 103 -1.61 -16.02 12.10
C SER A 103 -1.16 -16.68 10.81
N THR A 104 -1.89 -17.71 10.42
CA THR A 104 -1.65 -18.45 9.18
C THR A 104 -2.97 -18.66 8.47
N THR A 105 -2.97 -18.51 7.16
CA THR A 105 -4.12 -18.82 6.31
C THR A 105 -3.66 -19.49 5.03
N GLN A 106 -4.54 -20.27 4.41
CA GLN A 106 -4.25 -20.97 3.17
C GLN A 106 -5.16 -20.50 2.05
N PHE A 107 -4.67 -20.61 0.84
CA PHE A 107 -5.36 -20.25 -0.38
C PHE A 107 -5.20 -21.34 -1.43
N VAL A 108 -6.21 -21.50 -2.26
CA VAL A 108 -6.06 -22.18 -3.55
C VAL A 108 -5.70 -21.15 -4.60
N GLU A 109 -4.55 -21.31 -5.25
CA GLU A 109 -4.21 -20.50 -6.41
C GLU A 109 -4.89 -21.05 -7.65
N LEU A 110 -5.50 -20.16 -8.43
CA LEU A 110 -6.10 -20.50 -9.72
C LEU A 110 -5.21 -20.04 -10.87
N SER A 111 -5.17 -20.84 -11.92
CA SER A 111 -4.59 -20.46 -13.22
C SER A 111 -5.50 -19.46 -13.97
N PRO A 112 -5.04 -18.81 -15.05
CA PRO A 112 -5.87 -17.90 -15.85
C PRO A 112 -7.16 -18.54 -16.39
N ASN A 113 -7.13 -19.86 -16.68
CA ASN A 113 -8.32 -20.62 -17.08
C ASN A 113 -9.11 -21.19 -15.90
N LYS A 114 -8.93 -20.63 -14.70
CA LYS A 114 -9.68 -20.93 -13.45
C LYS A 114 -9.50 -22.37 -12.93
N GLN A 115 -8.45 -23.05 -13.33
CA GLN A 115 -8.11 -24.37 -12.79
C GLN A 115 -7.22 -24.23 -11.56
N PRO A 116 -7.40 -25.07 -10.51
CA PRO A 116 -6.51 -25.08 -9.36
C PRO A 116 -5.07 -25.42 -9.77
N LYS A 117 -4.11 -24.58 -9.32
CA LYS A 117 -2.66 -24.81 -9.53
C LYS A 117 -2.01 -25.46 -8.32
N GLY A 118 -2.60 -25.27 -7.12
CA GLY A 118 -2.07 -25.74 -5.86
C GLY A 118 -2.49 -24.85 -4.70
N THR A 119 -2.00 -25.19 -3.51
CA THR A 119 -2.24 -24.39 -2.30
C THR A 119 -1.02 -23.51 -1.99
N LYS A 120 -1.29 -22.31 -1.49
CA LYS A 120 -0.30 -21.42 -0.88
C LYS A 120 -0.66 -21.16 0.57
N THR A 121 0.34 -21.06 1.41
CA THR A 121 0.19 -20.67 2.81
C THR A 121 0.75 -19.26 2.98
N LEU A 122 -0.03 -18.38 3.59
CA LEU A 122 0.41 -17.06 4.05
C LEU A 122 0.55 -17.08 5.57
N GLU A 123 1.74 -16.80 6.05
CA GLU A 123 2.04 -16.57 7.45
C GLU A 123 2.16 -15.06 7.68
N LEU A 124 1.42 -14.52 8.65
CA LEU A 124 1.48 -13.14 9.09
C LEU A 124 2.09 -13.08 10.48
N ALA A 125 3.06 -12.18 10.68
CA ALA A 125 3.61 -11.87 12.00
C ALA A 125 3.67 -10.34 12.19
N VAL A 126 2.83 -9.81 13.07
CA VAL A 126 2.80 -8.37 13.36
C VAL A 126 3.92 -8.05 14.35
N LYS A 127 5.00 -7.45 13.88
CA LYS A 127 6.19 -7.15 14.69
C LYS A 127 5.93 -6.04 15.70
N GLY A 128 5.25 -4.97 15.28
CA GLY A 128 5.00 -3.83 16.15
C GLY A 128 4.29 -2.68 15.44
N LYS A 129 4.20 -1.57 16.17
CA LYS A 129 3.72 -0.29 15.65
C LYS A 129 4.91 0.60 15.31
N GLU A 130 4.82 1.28 14.19
CA GLU A 130 5.80 2.25 13.73
C GLU A 130 5.11 3.52 13.24
N THR A 131 5.87 4.58 13.03
CA THR A 131 5.41 5.79 12.33
C THR A 131 6.11 5.85 10.99
N PHE A 132 5.35 5.98 9.91
CA PHE A 132 5.85 6.15 8.56
C PHE A 132 5.52 7.55 8.04
N SER A 133 6.52 8.23 7.46
CA SER A 133 6.33 9.56 6.87
C SER A 133 6.13 9.42 5.37
N LEU A 134 5.05 10.01 4.85
CA LEU A 134 4.67 9.93 3.45
C LEU A 134 4.04 11.26 3.02
N GLY A 135 4.58 11.89 1.98
CA GLY A 135 4.08 13.15 1.44
C GLY A 135 4.00 14.29 2.46
N GLY A 136 4.92 14.32 3.45
CA GLY A 136 4.89 15.29 4.55
C GLY A 136 3.95 14.95 5.71
N CYS A 137 3.17 13.87 5.59
CA CYS A 137 2.25 13.37 6.62
C CYS A 137 2.87 12.22 7.41
N LYS A 138 2.40 12.04 8.66
CA LYS A 138 2.82 10.92 9.51
C LYS A 138 1.66 9.94 9.69
N TYR A 139 1.92 8.67 9.43
CA TYR A 139 0.95 7.58 9.54
C TYR A 139 1.39 6.57 10.58
N ASN A 140 0.44 6.15 11.41
CA ASN A 140 0.65 5.00 12.30
C ASN A 140 0.52 3.73 11.45
N VAL A 141 1.58 2.93 11.42
CA VAL A 141 1.61 1.68 10.67
C VAL A 141 1.91 0.49 11.59
N LEU A 142 1.47 -0.67 11.16
CA LEU A 142 1.91 -1.95 11.71
C LEU A 142 2.98 -2.52 10.78
N ALA A 143 4.12 -2.91 11.33
CA ALA A 143 5.11 -3.70 10.62
C ALA A 143 4.64 -5.16 10.59
N VAL A 144 4.11 -5.60 9.46
CA VAL A 144 3.54 -6.94 9.27
C VAL A 144 4.46 -7.75 8.37
N LYS A 145 5.15 -8.74 8.95
CA LYS A 145 5.92 -9.69 8.15
C LYS A 145 4.95 -10.65 7.48
N GLU A 146 5.01 -10.72 6.15
CA GLU A 146 4.30 -11.65 5.30
C GLU A 146 5.29 -12.69 4.77
N THR A 147 4.95 -13.97 4.89
CA THR A 147 5.74 -15.06 4.31
C THR A 147 4.81 -15.97 3.53
N PHE A 148 5.03 -16.05 2.24
CA PHE A 148 4.30 -16.94 1.33
C PHE A 148 5.07 -18.25 1.16
N LYS A 149 4.37 -19.38 1.30
CA LYS A 149 4.93 -20.71 1.10
C LYS A 149 4.13 -21.49 0.07
N ASN A 150 4.81 -22.36 -0.67
CA ASN A 150 4.14 -23.31 -1.54
C ASN A 150 3.56 -24.50 -0.73
N GLN A 151 2.95 -25.45 -1.42
CA GLN A 151 2.37 -26.64 -0.81
C GLN A 151 3.43 -27.55 -0.13
N ALA A 152 4.67 -27.51 -0.57
CA ALA A 152 5.79 -28.25 0.04
C ALA A 152 6.36 -27.55 1.30
N GLY A 153 5.87 -26.34 1.63
CA GLY A 153 6.36 -25.54 2.76
C GLY A 153 7.58 -24.66 2.43
N GLU A 154 8.02 -24.64 1.18
CA GLU A 154 9.14 -23.80 0.73
C GLU A 154 8.70 -22.33 0.65
N THR A 155 9.54 -21.42 1.14
CA THR A 155 9.27 -19.99 1.07
C THR A 155 9.39 -19.52 -0.38
N LEU A 156 8.31 -18.93 -0.88
CA LEU A 156 8.23 -18.31 -2.21
C LEU A 156 8.61 -16.84 -2.16
N ASP A 157 8.17 -16.14 -1.12
CA ASP A 157 8.40 -14.72 -0.92
C ASP A 157 8.29 -14.36 0.56
N THR A 158 9.05 -13.33 0.99
CA THR A 158 8.95 -12.79 2.34
C THR A 158 9.34 -11.31 2.34
N PHE A 159 8.52 -10.50 3.00
CA PHE A 159 8.77 -9.07 3.21
C PHE A 159 8.04 -8.57 4.46
N THR A 160 8.35 -7.36 4.90
CA THR A 160 7.59 -6.68 5.96
C THR A 160 6.80 -5.52 5.34
N ALA A 161 5.48 -5.61 5.34
CA ALA A 161 4.58 -4.54 4.93
C ALA A 161 4.47 -3.49 6.04
N LEU A 162 4.62 -2.21 5.72
CA LEU A 162 4.29 -1.09 6.58
C LEU A 162 2.82 -0.73 6.35
N TYR A 163 1.95 -1.45 7.04
CA TYR A 163 0.51 -1.40 6.85
C TYR A 163 -0.14 -0.32 7.70
N ALA A 164 -0.86 0.61 7.08
CA ALA A 164 -1.66 1.64 7.73
C ALA A 164 -3.12 1.17 7.88
N PRO A 165 -3.55 0.69 9.06
CA PRO A 165 -4.91 0.17 9.26
C PRO A 165 -6.00 1.21 9.00
N ASP A 166 -5.74 2.48 9.36
CA ASP A 166 -6.68 3.59 9.19
C ASP A 166 -6.94 3.93 7.72
N LEU A 167 -5.99 3.61 6.85
CA LEU A 167 -6.12 3.78 5.39
C LEU A 167 -6.57 2.50 4.68
N GLY A 168 -6.36 1.32 5.31
CA GLY A 168 -6.51 0.04 4.65
C GLY A 168 -5.53 -0.12 3.48
N ALA A 169 -4.24 0.19 3.72
CA ALA A 169 -3.19 0.10 2.70
C ALA A 169 -1.80 -0.14 3.30
N SER A 170 -0.96 -0.84 2.57
CA SER A 170 0.47 -0.89 2.82
C SER A 170 1.15 0.29 2.13
N LEU A 171 1.86 1.11 2.90
CA LEU A 171 2.52 2.33 2.40
C LEU A 171 3.93 2.05 1.86
N ALA A 172 4.56 0.98 2.36
CA ALA A 172 5.87 0.51 1.91
C ALA A 172 6.04 -0.97 2.22
N ARG A 173 7.04 -1.58 1.60
CA ARG A 173 7.54 -2.92 1.91
C ARG A 173 9.03 -2.85 2.24
N ARG A 174 9.45 -3.60 3.26
CA ARG A 174 10.84 -3.77 3.65
C ARG A 174 11.26 -5.18 3.30
N TYR A 175 12.31 -5.30 2.49
CA TYR A 175 12.89 -6.57 2.05
C TYR A 175 14.21 -6.80 2.78
N ASP A 176 14.62 -8.05 2.92
CA ASP A 176 15.89 -8.50 3.51
C ASP A 176 16.21 -7.86 4.88
N GLU A 177 15.14 -7.63 5.65
CA GLU A 177 15.19 -6.91 6.93
C GLU A 177 16.18 -7.53 7.91
N GLY A 178 17.03 -6.68 8.48
CA GLY A 178 18.09 -7.07 9.42
C GLY A 178 19.36 -7.60 8.75
N THR A 179 19.47 -7.48 7.42
CA THR A 179 20.68 -7.84 6.67
C THR A 179 21.36 -6.60 6.07
N SER A 180 22.56 -6.77 5.52
CA SER A 180 23.25 -5.70 4.77
C SER A 180 22.57 -5.33 3.45
N SER A 181 21.61 -6.14 2.98
CA SER A 181 20.84 -5.93 1.75
C SER A 181 19.44 -5.35 2.02
N GLU A 182 19.18 -4.94 3.26
CA GLU A 182 17.86 -4.36 3.61
C GLU A 182 17.52 -3.19 2.70
N SER A 183 16.32 -3.24 2.14
CA SER A 183 15.78 -2.19 1.29
C SER A 183 14.33 -1.89 1.63
N VAL A 184 13.93 -0.63 1.43
CA VAL A 184 12.54 -0.20 1.60
C VAL A 184 12.03 0.33 0.27
N VAL A 185 10.99 -0.29 -0.25
CA VAL A 185 10.27 0.17 -1.43
C VAL A 185 8.92 0.69 -0.99
N GLY A 186 8.65 1.96 -1.23
CA GLY A 186 7.42 2.60 -0.75
C GLY A 186 6.99 3.76 -1.60
N TYR A 187 5.77 4.20 -1.37
CA TYR A 187 5.23 5.38 -1.99
C TYR A 187 5.88 6.65 -1.42
N GLU A 188 5.91 7.71 -2.22
CA GLU A 188 6.50 9.02 -1.87
C GLU A 188 5.42 10.07 -1.60
N THR A 189 4.26 9.93 -2.25
CA THR A 189 3.15 10.87 -2.08
C THR A 189 1.83 10.16 -1.84
N ILE A 190 0.92 10.87 -1.18
CA ILE A 190 -0.46 10.44 -0.95
C ILE A 190 -1.39 11.64 -1.16
N LYS A 191 -2.53 11.40 -1.81
CA LYS A 191 -3.54 12.43 -2.08
C LYS A 191 -4.94 11.84 -1.98
N PRO A 192 -5.95 12.59 -1.50
CA PRO A 192 -7.33 12.19 -1.64
C PRO A 192 -7.67 11.95 -3.12
N LEU A 193 -8.56 11.01 -3.39
CA LEU A 193 -9.08 10.85 -4.74
C LEU A 193 -10.00 12.04 -5.04
N ALA A 194 -9.76 12.71 -6.16
CA ALA A 194 -10.66 13.77 -6.62
C ALA A 194 -12.06 13.17 -6.87
N GLN A 195 -13.08 13.85 -6.34
CA GLN A 195 -14.49 13.52 -6.56
C GLN A 195 -14.93 13.96 -7.96
#